data_d87d7254bd908074a6db90f6584c3e4a
#
_entry.id   d87d7254bd908074a6db90f6584c3e4a
#
_cell.length_a   1.000
_cell.length_b   1.000
_cell.length_c   1.000
_cell.angle_alpha   90.00
_cell.angle_beta   90.00
_cell.angle_gamma   90.00
#
_symmetry.space_group_name_H-M   'P 1'
#
loop_
_entity.id
_entity.type
_entity.pdbx_description
1 polymer ?
#
loop_
_entity_poly.entity_id
_entity_poly.type
_entity_poly.pdbx_seq_one_letter_code
_entity_poly.pdbx_strand_id
1 'polypeptide(L)'
;MKHRIPALLCALLLILGLSGCETAPAAQASPPPEGSTLAVHFIDVGQADAALLLCGGQAMLIDGGNVADSSLVVSYLERQGVEALDYVVCTHAHEDHVGGLSGPLNTCTAAHVLSPVTEYDSKAFRDFAKYTAAQGLELEIPTPGDTFPLGEAEVTVLGPVRDYGETNNTSLVLRVEFGETSFLFTGDMEREAEADLLEAGAELESTVLKVGHHGSDTSTSYPFLRAVAPRYAVISVGEGNSYGHPTEAALSRLRDADATVYRTDLQGTVVAVSDGTSVSFTTGRDAAPAPGRTDEGEMRYIGNANSHVFHLDTCSGLPAEKNRVEFANRAEAAAAGYTPCGRCKP
;
A
#
# COMPACT_ATOMS: atom_id res chain seq x y z
N MET A 1 -70.50 10.01 -59.74
CA MET A 1 -70.17 8.96 -58.87
C MET A 1 -68.83 9.33 -58.20
N LYS A 2 -68.88 9.67 -56.92
CA LYS A 2 -67.71 10.20 -56.13
C LYS A 2 -67.14 9.11 -55.27
N HIS A 3 -65.93 8.68 -55.56
CA HIS A 3 -65.21 7.75 -54.71
C HIS A 3 -64.45 8.49 -53.55
N ARG A 4 -64.81 8.23 -52.34
CA ARG A 4 -64.13 8.69 -51.14
C ARG A 4 -63.07 7.66 -50.76
N ILE A 5 -61.82 8.10 -50.61
CA ILE A 5 -60.68 7.33 -50.05
C ILE A 5 -60.62 7.67 -48.59
N PRO A 6 -60.54 6.71 -47.66
CA PRO A 6 -60.28 6.99 -46.24
C PRO A 6 -58.79 7.19 -45.99
N ALA A 7 -58.48 8.25 -45.26
CA ALA A 7 -57.13 8.52 -44.77
C ALA A 7 -56.76 7.58 -43.61
N LEU A 8 -55.70 6.83 -43.80
CA LEU A 8 -55.10 5.97 -42.76
C LEU A 8 -54.13 6.81 -41.93
N LEU A 9 -54.46 7.05 -40.66
CA LEU A 9 -53.63 7.76 -39.71
C LEU A 9 -52.57 6.78 -39.15
N CYS A 10 -51.31 6.83 -39.58
CA CYS A 10 -50.18 6.14 -38.97
C CYS A 10 -49.72 6.90 -37.72
N ALA A 11 -50.06 6.38 -36.54
CA ALA A 11 -49.46 6.83 -35.28
C ALA A 11 -48.10 6.20 -35.14
N LEU A 12 -47.04 7.02 -35.25
CA LEU A 12 -45.66 6.63 -35.03
C LEU A 12 -45.39 6.70 -33.51
N LEU A 13 -45.38 5.55 -32.84
CA LEU A 13 -44.93 5.41 -31.45
C LEU A 13 -43.40 5.44 -31.42
N LEU A 14 -42.85 6.60 -30.99
CA LEU A 14 -41.43 6.71 -30.59
C LEU A 14 -41.24 6.01 -29.26
N ILE A 15 -40.68 4.79 -29.31
CA ILE A 15 -40.17 4.12 -28.14
C ILE A 15 -38.75 4.71 -27.86
N LEU A 16 -38.63 5.62 -26.87
CA LEU A 16 -37.36 6.02 -26.29
C LEU A 16 -36.84 4.81 -25.49
N GLY A 17 -35.92 4.09 -26.09
CA GLY A 17 -35.09 3.11 -25.36
C GLY A 17 -34.16 3.85 -24.41
N LEU A 18 -34.47 3.85 -23.12
CA LEU A 18 -33.52 4.13 -22.06
C LEU A 18 -32.54 2.95 -22.01
N SER A 19 -31.40 3.09 -22.70
CA SER A 19 -30.23 2.24 -22.47
C SER A 19 -29.69 2.57 -21.09
N GLY A 20 -30.15 1.86 -20.07
CA GLY A 20 -29.47 1.81 -18.79
C GLY A 20 -28.08 1.16 -19.03
N CYS A 21 -27.00 1.90 -18.77
CA CYS A 21 -25.71 1.27 -18.55
C CYS A 21 -25.84 0.42 -17.27
N GLU A 22 -26.13 -0.85 -17.42
CA GLU A 22 -25.82 -1.83 -16.36
C GLU A 22 -24.29 -1.90 -16.29
N THR A 23 -23.71 -1.34 -15.24
CA THR A 23 -22.35 -1.66 -14.84
C THR A 23 -22.33 -3.15 -14.53
N ALA A 24 -21.61 -3.92 -15.35
CA ALA A 24 -21.36 -5.31 -15.05
C ALA A 24 -20.77 -5.41 -13.63
N PRO A 25 -21.23 -6.33 -12.76
CA PRO A 25 -20.59 -6.54 -11.47
C PRO A 25 -19.12 -6.88 -11.73
N ALA A 26 -18.20 -6.25 -10.97
CA ALA A 26 -16.81 -6.61 -10.98
C ALA A 26 -16.69 -8.14 -10.85
N ALA A 27 -15.92 -8.76 -11.73
CA ALA A 27 -15.71 -10.19 -11.68
C ALA A 27 -15.07 -10.49 -10.31
N GLN A 28 -15.78 -11.21 -9.44
CA GLN A 28 -15.19 -11.68 -8.19
C GLN A 28 -14.08 -12.64 -8.57
N ALA A 29 -12.89 -12.38 -8.07
CA ALA A 29 -11.74 -13.28 -8.23
C ALA A 29 -12.16 -14.70 -7.79
N SER A 30 -11.80 -15.69 -8.60
CA SER A 30 -12.07 -17.08 -8.22
C SER A 30 -11.28 -17.40 -6.95
N PRO A 31 -11.86 -18.11 -5.96
CA PRO A 31 -11.11 -18.49 -4.77
C PRO A 31 -9.89 -19.34 -5.18
N PRO A 32 -8.70 -19.11 -4.53
CA PRO A 32 -7.53 -19.90 -4.82
C PRO A 32 -7.76 -21.38 -4.51
N PRO A 33 -7.02 -22.31 -5.16
CA PRO A 33 -7.12 -23.74 -4.87
C PRO A 33 -6.91 -24.04 -3.39
N GLU A 34 -7.61 -25.07 -2.87
CA GLU A 34 -7.47 -25.47 -1.46
C GLU A 34 -6.02 -25.82 -1.12
N GLY A 35 -5.48 -25.17 -0.08
CA GLY A 35 -4.11 -25.37 0.39
C GLY A 35 -3.06 -24.50 -0.29
N SER A 36 -3.41 -23.67 -1.29
CA SER A 36 -2.49 -22.66 -1.83
C SER A 36 -2.36 -21.50 -0.85
N THR A 37 -1.20 -20.84 -0.86
CA THR A 37 -0.90 -19.70 0.00
C THR A 37 -0.13 -18.62 -0.75
N LEU A 38 -0.35 -17.36 -0.35
CA LEU A 38 0.52 -16.24 -0.66
C LEU A 38 1.33 -15.90 0.59
N ALA A 39 2.65 -16.01 0.52
CA ALA A 39 3.55 -15.57 1.58
C ALA A 39 4.22 -14.25 1.19
N VAL A 40 4.11 -13.24 2.05
CA VAL A 40 4.70 -11.91 1.88
C VAL A 40 5.69 -11.66 3.00
N HIS A 41 6.96 -11.56 2.67
CA HIS A 41 8.07 -11.36 3.60
C HIS A 41 8.50 -9.90 3.53
N PHE A 42 8.26 -9.12 4.56
CA PHE A 42 8.83 -7.79 4.73
C PHE A 42 10.19 -7.95 5.42
N ILE A 43 11.25 -7.88 4.62
CA ILE A 43 12.61 -8.24 5.07
C ILE A 43 13.19 -7.10 5.91
N ASP A 44 13.75 -7.42 7.09
CA ASP A 44 14.47 -6.43 7.90
C ASP A 44 15.82 -6.08 7.25
N VAL A 45 15.82 -5.01 6.47
CA VAL A 45 16.99 -4.41 5.82
C VAL A 45 17.38 -3.07 6.47
N GLY A 46 16.94 -2.83 7.72
CA GLY A 46 17.15 -1.55 8.39
C GLY A 46 16.27 -0.44 7.84
N GLN A 47 16.85 0.77 7.67
CA GLN A 47 16.12 1.94 7.13
C GLN A 47 16.07 1.87 5.61
N ALA A 48 15.19 1.00 5.08
CA ALA A 48 15.05 0.69 3.67
C ALA A 48 13.86 -0.24 3.43
N ASP A 49 13.51 -0.52 2.19
CA ASP A 49 12.45 -1.45 1.80
C ASP A 49 12.99 -2.67 1.05
N ALA A 50 12.53 -3.85 1.43
CA ALA A 50 12.66 -5.06 0.65
C ALA A 50 11.51 -6.02 1.01
N ALA A 51 10.78 -6.50 0.02
CA ALA A 51 9.71 -7.47 0.23
C ALA A 51 9.79 -8.61 -0.80
N LEU A 52 9.67 -9.86 -0.30
CA LEU A 52 9.61 -11.05 -1.14
C LEU A 52 8.21 -11.65 -1.06
N LEU A 53 7.57 -11.83 -2.21
CA LEU A 53 6.28 -12.49 -2.35
C LEU A 53 6.45 -13.85 -3.00
N LEU A 54 5.86 -14.88 -2.40
CA LEU A 54 5.90 -16.27 -2.88
C LEU A 54 4.48 -16.81 -3.03
N CYS A 55 4.10 -17.23 -4.23
CA CYS A 55 2.79 -17.81 -4.52
C CYS A 55 2.90 -18.84 -5.65
N GLY A 56 2.34 -20.03 -5.50
CA GLY A 56 2.25 -21.04 -6.56
C GLY A 56 3.59 -21.46 -7.17
N GLY A 57 4.68 -21.35 -6.43
CA GLY A 57 6.05 -21.62 -6.92
C GLY A 57 6.68 -20.46 -7.68
N GLN A 58 6.01 -19.32 -7.84
CA GLN A 58 6.52 -18.08 -8.39
C GLN A 58 7.02 -17.14 -7.29
N ALA A 59 7.97 -16.27 -7.63
CA ALA A 59 8.58 -15.32 -6.72
C ALA A 59 8.64 -13.90 -7.31
N MET A 60 8.27 -12.91 -6.49
CA MET A 60 8.42 -11.49 -6.81
C MET A 60 9.19 -10.78 -5.70
N LEU A 61 10.24 -10.05 -6.08
CA LEU A 61 10.98 -9.19 -5.16
C LEU A 61 10.63 -7.73 -5.44
N ILE A 62 10.09 -7.05 -4.43
CA ILE A 62 9.79 -5.60 -4.46
C ILE A 62 10.83 -4.90 -3.61
N ASP A 63 11.65 -4.07 -4.23
CA ASP A 63 12.80 -3.36 -3.65
C ASP A 63 13.86 -4.30 -3.03
N GLY A 64 15.02 -3.77 -2.75
CA GLY A 64 16.16 -4.57 -2.30
C GLY A 64 16.97 -3.95 -1.15
N GLY A 65 16.46 -2.89 -0.54
CA GLY A 65 17.20 -2.15 0.47
C GLY A 65 18.31 -1.27 -0.11
N ASN A 66 19.20 -0.83 0.75
CA ASN A 66 20.39 -0.07 0.36
C ASN A 66 21.40 -0.95 -0.40
N VAL A 67 22.38 -0.35 -1.02
CA VAL A 67 23.50 -1.09 -1.66
C VAL A 67 24.18 -2.06 -0.67
N ALA A 68 24.32 -1.66 0.58
CA ALA A 68 24.94 -2.49 1.63
C ALA A 68 24.10 -3.75 1.97
N ASP A 69 22.80 -3.72 1.72
CA ASP A 69 21.88 -4.81 2.09
C ASP A 69 21.80 -5.91 1.02
N SER A 70 22.40 -5.68 -0.14
CA SER A 70 22.39 -6.58 -1.30
C SER A 70 22.73 -8.04 -0.94
N SER A 71 23.79 -8.27 -0.14
CA SER A 71 24.20 -9.61 0.29
C SER A 71 23.20 -10.23 1.28
N LEU A 72 22.56 -9.42 2.12
CA LEU A 72 21.52 -9.87 3.04
C LEU A 72 20.31 -10.38 2.27
N VAL A 73 19.86 -9.60 1.27
CA VAL A 73 18.71 -9.97 0.42
C VAL A 73 19.02 -11.24 -0.37
N VAL A 74 20.19 -11.37 -0.98
CA VAL A 74 20.62 -12.60 -1.68
C VAL A 74 20.57 -13.80 -0.73
N SER A 75 21.19 -13.68 0.46
CA SER A 75 21.16 -14.76 1.46
C SER A 75 19.76 -15.07 1.97
N TYR A 76 18.86 -14.10 1.97
CA TYR A 76 17.46 -14.30 2.30
C TYR A 76 16.76 -15.14 1.24
N LEU A 77 16.91 -14.77 -0.05
CA LEU A 77 16.38 -15.53 -1.19
C LEU A 77 16.87 -16.99 -1.19
N GLU A 78 18.16 -17.19 -0.99
CA GLU A 78 18.76 -18.53 -0.90
C GLU A 78 18.12 -19.38 0.23
N ARG A 79 17.91 -18.79 1.42
CA ARG A 79 17.22 -19.47 2.53
C ARG A 79 15.77 -19.81 2.26
N GLN A 80 15.10 -19.02 1.40
CA GLN A 80 13.74 -19.31 0.94
C GLN A 80 13.71 -20.28 -0.25
N GLY A 81 14.88 -20.70 -0.76
CA GLY A 81 14.98 -21.60 -1.92
C GLY A 81 14.64 -20.91 -3.25
N VAL A 82 14.76 -19.58 -3.33
CA VAL A 82 14.48 -18.81 -4.52
C VAL A 82 15.73 -18.75 -5.40
N GLU A 83 15.69 -19.42 -6.55
CA GLU A 83 16.76 -19.41 -7.57
C GLU A 83 16.38 -18.56 -8.78
N ALA A 84 15.10 -18.30 -8.97
CA ALA A 84 14.53 -17.47 -10.02
C ALA A 84 13.49 -16.51 -9.48
N LEU A 85 13.42 -15.31 -10.04
CA LEU A 85 12.44 -14.28 -9.75
C LEU A 85 11.58 -14.08 -11.01
N ASP A 86 10.28 -14.33 -10.90
CA ASP A 86 9.36 -14.03 -12.00
C ASP A 86 9.28 -12.52 -12.20
N TYR A 87 9.32 -11.76 -11.10
CA TYR A 87 9.32 -10.30 -11.14
C TYR A 87 10.34 -9.72 -10.16
N VAL A 88 11.09 -8.72 -10.63
CA VAL A 88 11.88 -7.79 -9.80
C VAL A 88 11.26 -6.41 -9.97
N VAL A 89 10.87 -5.78 -8.90
CA VAL A 89 10.23 -4.47 -8.92
C VAL A 89 11.10 -3.47 -8.17
N CYS A 90 11.48 -2.39 -8.83
CA CYS A 90 12.00 -1.18 -8.22
C CYS A 90 10.82 -0.21 -8.08
N THR A 91 10.35 0.07 -6.85
CA THR A 91 9.23 0.99 -6.67
C THR A 91 9.59 2.39 -7.12
N HIS A 92 10.76 2.87 -6.75
CA HIS A 92 11.33 4.14 -7.21
C HIS A 92 12.87 4.14 -7.07
N ALA A 93 13.51 5.20 -7.58
CA ALA A 93 14.94 5.18 -7.84
C ALA A 93 15.85 5.58 -6.65
N HIS A 94 15.33 5.79 -5.44
CA HIS A 94 16.15 6.06 -4.26
C HIS A 94 16.95 4.84 -3.82
N GLU A 95 18.11 5.07 -3.21
CA GLU A 95 19.08 4.03 -2.88
C GLU A 95 18.53 2.98 -1.92
N ASP A 96 17.75 3.39 -0.93
CA ASP A 96 17.14 2.53 0.08
C ASP A 96 16.01 1.61 -0.45
N HIS A 97 15.75 1.67 -1.76
CA HIS A 97 14.85 0.78 -2.50
C HIS A 97 15.60 0.02 -3.61
N VAL A 98 16.24 0.76 -4.53
CA VAL A 98 16.91 0.14 -5.69
C VAL A 98 18.26 -0.44 -5.36
N GLY A 99 18.91 0.02 -4.28
CA GLY A 99 20.33 -0.20 -4.03
C GLY A 99 20.74 -1.66 -3.97
N GLY A 100 19.98 -2.47 -3.25
CA GLY A 100 20.27 -3.88 -3.05
C GLY A 100 19.85 -4.80 -4.19
N LEU A 101 19.04 -4.34 -5.15
CA LEU A 101 18.51 -5.19 -6.26
C LEU A 101 19.60 -5.74 -7.18
N SER A 102 20.76 -5.08 -7.25
CA SER A 102 21.90 -5.57 -8.06
C SER A 102 22.39 -6.96 -7.68
N GLY A 103 22.32 -7.34 -6.39
CA GLY A 103 22.72 -8.66 -5.91
C GLY A 103 21.81 -9.77 -6.38
N PRO A 104 20.51 -9.72 -6.11
CA PRO A 104 19.51 -10.64 -6.65
C PRO A 104 19.61 -10.78 -8.18
N LEU A 105 19.71 -9.68 -8.91
CA LEU A 105 19.87 -9.71 -10.37
C LEU A 105 21.20 -10.34 -10.85
N ASN A 106 22.21 -10.37 -9.98
CA ASN A 106 23.48 -11.04 -10.31
C ASN A 106 23.48 -12.53 -9.94
N THR A 107 22.61 -12.98 -9.04
CA THR A 107 22.63 -14.34 -8.48
C THR A 107 21.43 -15.20 -8.88
N CYS A 108 20.28 -14.59 -9.09
CA CYS A 108 19.05 -15.23 -9.56
C CYS A 108 18.78 -14.86 -11.01
N THR A 109 18.09 -15.74 -11.74
CA THR A 109 17.49 -15.35 -13.02
C THR A 109 16.25 -14.52 -12.77
N ALA A 110 16.02 -13.47 -13.57
CA ALA A 110 14.79 -12.69 -13.57
C ALA A 110 14.03 -12.90 -14.90
N ALA A 111 12.69 -12.90 -14.83
CA ALA A 111 11.87 -12.93 -16.04
C ALA A 111 11.42 -11.51 -16.45
N HIS A 112 10.99 -10.70 -15.49
CA HIS A 112 10.54 -9.32 -15.67
C HIS A 112 11.21 -8.40 -14.66
N VAL A 113 11.59 -7.19 -15.09
CA VAL A 113 12.17 -6.16 -14.23
C VAL A 113 11.39 -4.86 -14.41
N LEU A 114 10.59 -4.52 -13.40
CA LEU A 114 9.69 -3.36 -13.43
C LEU A 114 10.33 -2.17 -12.73
N SER A 115 10.20 -0.98 -13.30
CA SER A 115 10.67 0.28 -12.72
C SER A 115 9.82 1.45 -13.25
N PRO A 116 9.60 2.52 -12.49
CA PRO A 116 8.87 3.68 -12.98
C PRO A 116 9.67 4.51 -14.00
N VAL A 117 10.98 4.32 -14.06
CA VAL A 117 11.89 5.04 -14.95
C VAL A 117 12.95 4.09 -15.54
N THR A 118 13.49 4.42 -16.70
CA THR A 118 14.58 3.66 -17.32
C THR A 118 15.97 4.26 -17.04
N GLU A 119 16.02 5.50 -16.58
CA GLU A 119 17.26 6.22 -16.27
C GLU A 119 17.09 7.04 -14.97
N TYR A 120 18.13 7.03 -14.13
CA TYR A 120 18.23 7.87 -12.96
C TYR A 120 19.70 8.15 -12.60
N ASP A 121 20.04 9.38 -12.20
CA ASP A 121 21.42 9.78 -11.94
C ASP A 121 21.90 9.37 -10.53
N SER A 122 21.91 8.07 -10.25
CA SER A 122 22.57 7.49 -9.09
C SER A 122 23.41 6.27 -9.49
N LYS A 123 24.44 5.96 -8.70
CA LYS A 123 25.23 4.75 -8.94
C LYS A 123 24.40 3.49 -8.71
N ALA A 124 23.55 3.49 -7.68
CA ALA A 124 22.69 2.37 -7.33
C ALA A 124 21.76 2.00 -8.50
N PHE A 125 21.09 2.99 -9.09
CA PHE A 125 20.20 2.77 -10.22
C PHE A 125 20.96 2.32 -11.49
N ARG A 126 22.12 2.92 -11.77
CA ARG A 126 22.95 2.48 -12.90
C ARG A 126 23.44 1.03 -12.75
N ASP A 127 23.77 0.60 -11.54
CA ASP A 127 24.14 -0.79 -11.28
C ASP A 127 22.91 -1.71 -11.44
N PHE A 128 21.75 -1.34 -10.96
CA PHE A 128 20.46 -2.06 -11.18
C PHE A 128 20.19 -2.25 -12.68
N ALA A 129 20.19 -1.18 -13.48
CA ALA A 129 19.98 -1.25 -14.91
C ALA A 129 21.06 -2.09 -15.63
N LYS A 130 22.32 -1.99 -15.19
CA LYS A 130 23.42 -2.80 -15.72
C LYS A 130 23.21 -4.31 -15.51
N TYR A 131 22.79 -4.73 -14.31
CA TYR A 131 22.56 -6.15 -14.03
C TYR A 131 21.30 -6.69 -14.70
N THR A 132 20.28 -5.85 -14.88
CA THR A 132 19.12 -6.15 -15.73
C THR A 132 19.55 -6.43 -17.16
N ALA A 133 20.33 -5.51 -17.77
CA ALA A 133 20.83 -5.66 -19.12
C ALA A 133 21.79 -6.86 -19.29
N ALA A 134 22.54 -7.23 -18.24
CA ALA A 134 23.43 -8.40 -18.27
C ALA A 134 22.67 -9.73 -18.39
N GLN A 135 21.39 -9.77 -18.00
CA GLN A 135 20.48 -10.89 -18.23
C GLN A 135 19.78 -10.84 -19.60
N GLY A 136 20.07 -9.82 -20.42
CA GLY A 136 19.40 -9.62 -21.72
C GLY A 136 18.00 -9.03 -21.59
N LEU A 137 17.66 -8.43 -20.42
CA LEU A 137 16.40 -7.81 -20.13
C LEU A 137 16.48 -6.28 -20.27
N GLU A 138 15.33 -5.64 -20.44
CA GLU A 138 15.15 -4.20 -20.39
C GLU A 138 14.30 -3.85 -19.16
N LEU A 139 14.37 -2.61 -18.68
CA LEU A 139 13.48 -2.11 -17.65
C LEU A 139 12.10 -1.86 -18.25
N GLU A 140 11.08 -2.50 -17.70
CA GLU A 140 9.70 -2.35 -18.11
C GLU A 140 9.03 -1.27 -17.26
N ILE A 141 8.36 -0.30 -17.90
CA ILE A 141 7.58 0.74 -17.23
C ILE A 141 6.12 0.33 -17.29
N PRO A 142 5.56 -0.21 -16.20
CA PRO A 142 4.15 -0.58 -16.17
C PRO A 142 3.27 0.68 -16.03
N THR A 143 2.03 0.58 -16.49
CA THR A 143 1.05 1.68 -16.43
C THR A 143 -0.10 1.33 -15.49
N PRO A 144 -0.76 2.32 -14.87
CA PRO A 144 -1.95 2.06 -14.05
C PRO A 144 -3.01 1.29 -14.82
N GLY A 145 -3.49 0.20 -14.22
CA GLY A 145 -4.44 -0.75 -14.81
C GLY A 145 -3.78 -1.99 -15.41
N ASP A 146 -2.45 -2.03 -15.57
CA ASP A 146 -1.77 -3.26 -15.97
C ASP A 146 -1.92 -4.31 -14.87
N THR A 147 -2.18 -5.56 -15.27
CA THR A 147 -2.30 -6.71 -14.36
C THR A 147 -1.40 -7.84 -14.81
N PHE A 148 -0.86 -8.58 -13.86
CA PHE A 148 -0.07 -9.77 -14.13
C PHE A 148 -0.21 -10.80 -13.00
N PRO A 149 -0.06 -12.11 -13.29
CA PRO A 149 -0.18 -13.16 -12.28
C PRO A 149 1.10 -13.31 -11.46
N LEU A 150 0.93 -13.71 -10.20
CA LEU A 150 1.97 -14.29 -9.36
C LEU A 150 1.42 -15.58 -8.76
N GLY A 151 1.64 -16.71 -9.44
CA GLY A 151 0.94 -17.96 -9.13
C GLY A 151 -0.59 -17.78 -9.24
N GLU A 152 -1.29 -18.02 -8.14
CA GLU A 152 -2.73 -17.82 -8.03
C GLU A 152 -3.13 -16.41 -7.57
N ALA A 153 -2.16 -15.57 -7.26
CA ALA A 153 -2.39 -14.16 -6.96
C ALA A 153 -2.43 -13.31 -8.23
N GLU A 154 -3.18 -12.23 -8.19
CA GLU A 154 -3.20 -11.20 -9.23
C GLU A 154 -2.54 -9.93 -8.69
N VAL A 155 -1.64 -9.35 -9.48
CA VAL A 155 -0.99 -8.08 -9.17
C VAL A 155 -1.53 -7.02 -10.12
N THR A 156 -2.04 -5.94 -9.55
CA THR A 156 -2.53 -4.76 -10.30
C THR A 156 -1.62 -3.57 -10.02
N VAL A 157 -1.19 -2.89 -11.07
CA VAL A 157 -0.49 -1.61 -10.98
C VAL A 157 -1.50 -0.49 -10.81
N LEU A 158 -1.42 0.27 -9.72
CA LEU A 158 -2.33 1.38 -9.44
C LEU A 158 -1.71 2.74 -9.71
N GLY A 159 -0.39 2.85 -9.61
CA GLY A 159 0.35 4.10 -9.77
C GLY A 159 1.79 3.87 -10.23
N PRO A 160 2.45 4.96 -10.64
CA PRO A 160 2.05 6.35 -10.58
C PRO A 160 1.02 6.74 -11.67
N VAL A 161 0.02 7.57 -11.34
CA VAL A 161 -1.07 7.93 -12.28
C VAL A 161 -0.69 9.06 -13.25
N ARG A 162 0.44 9.69 -13.04
CA ARG A 162 1.05 10.71 -13.89
C ARG A 162 2.55 10.82 -13.65
N ASP A 163 3.22 11.65 -14.42
CA ASP A 163 4.62 12.01 -14.17
C ASP A 163 4.71 12.96 -12.95
N TYR A 164 5.67 12.67 -12.07
CA TYR A 164 5.97 13.49 -10.89
C TYR A 164 7.41 14.01 -10.95
N GLY A 165 7.59 15.26 -10.50
CA GLY A 165 8.93 15.84 -10.35
C GLY A 165 9.67 15.35 -9.11
N GLU A 166 8.94 14.85 -8.11
CA GLU A 166 9.49 14.30 -6.86
C GLU A 166 9.61 12.78 -6.98
N THR A 167 10.80 12.25 -6.72
CA THR A 167 11.12 10.83 -6.95
C THR A 167 10.24 9.89 -6.13
N ASN A 168 9.91 10.23 -4.87
CA ASN A 168 9.03 9.42 -4.03
C ASN A 168 7.66 9.21 -4.67
N ASN A 169 7.11 10.25 -5.29
CA ASN A 169 5.81 10.19 -5.95
C ASN A 169 5.81 9.39 -7.26
N THR A 170 7.00 9.02 -7.78
CA THR A 170 7.09 8.10 -8.93
C THR A 170 6.94 6.63 -8.51
N SER A 171 6.76 6.34 -7.23
CA SER A 171 6.63 4.98 -6.71
C SER A 171 5.58 4.17 -7.46
N LEU A 172 5.98 2.98 -7.94
CA LEU A 172 5.04 1.98 -8.40
C LEU A 172 4.16 1.56 -7.23
N VAL A 173 2.86 1.73 -7.39
CA VAL A 173 1.87 1.29 -6.40
C VAL A 173 1.26 0.01 -6.88
N LEU A 174 1.45 -1.07 -6.11
CA LEU A 174 1.01 -2.41 -6.47
C LEU A 174 -0.02 -2.93 -5.46
N ARG A 175 -1.12 -3.44 -5.98
CA ARG A 175 -2.13 -4.17 -5.20
C ARG A 175 -2.07 -5.64 -5.59
N VAL A 176 -1.88 -6.51 -4.61
CA VAL A 176 -1.77 -7.96 -4.80
C VAL A 176 -2.99 -8.61 -4.17
N GLU A 177 -3.80 -9.29 -4.95
CA GLU A 177 -5.01 -9.98 -4.52
C GLU A 177 -4.80 -11.48 -4.47
N PHE A 178 -5.27 -12.11 -3.40
CA PHE A 178 -5.26 -13.55 -3.23
C PHE A 178 -6.53 -13.99 -2.48
N GLY A 179 -7.51 -14.49 -3.22
CA GLY A 179 -8.83 -14.79 -2.68
C GLY A 179 -9.55 -13.57 -2.14
N GLU A 180 -9.94 -13.59 -0.87
CA GLU A 180 -10.58 -12.47 -0.17
C GLU A 180 -9.60 -11.53 0.52
N THR A 181 -8.30 -11.78 0.37
CA THR A 181 -7.24 -10.95 0.99
C THR A 181 -6.48 -10.15 -0.05
N SER A 182 -5.96 -9.01 0.36
CA SER A 182 -5.17 -8.15 -0.51
C SER A 182 -4.05 -7.43 0.25
N PHE A 183 -2.99 -7.12 -0.48
CA PHE A 183 -1.80 -6.42 0.00
C PHE A 183 -1.56 -5.20 -0.88
N LEU A 184 -1.33 -4.04 -0.26
CA LEU A 184 -1.03 -2.80 -0.97
C LEU A 184 0.40 -2.35 -0.64
N PHE A 185 1.21 -2.21 -1.69
CA PHE A 185 2.57 -1.68 -1.65
C PHE A 185 2.57 -0.29 -2.27
N THR A 186 3.11 0.69 -1.58
CA THR A 186 3.05 2.11 -1.99
C THR A 186 4.42 2.73 -2.22
N GLY A 187 5.51 1.97 -2.02
CA GLY A 187 6.85 2.53 -1.98
C GLY A 187 6.88 3.71 -1.02
N ASP A 188 7.46 4.81 -1.46
CA ASP A 188 7.55 6.06 -0.69
C ASP A 188 6.59 7.15 -1.17
N MET A 189 5.53 6.76 -1.89
CA MET A 189 4.48 7.66 -2.33
C MET A 189 4.04 8.61 -1.23
N GLU A 190 3.97 9.90 -1.56
CA GLU A 190 3.58 10.96 -0.65
C GLU A 190 2.14 11.46 -0.93
N ARG A 191 1.66 12.40 -0.12
CA ARG A 191 0.27 12.89 -0.14
C ARG A 191 -0.23 13.38 -1.50
N GLU A 192 0.66 13.94 -2.32
CA GLU A 192 0.28 14.40 -3.67
C GLU A 192 -0.18 13.22 -4.52
N ALA A 193 0.65 12.17 -4.62
CA ALA A 193 0.31 10.98 -5.38
C ALA A 193 -0.83 10.16 -4.74
N GLU A 194 -0.94 10.14 -3.40
CA GLU A 194 -2.10 9.57 -2.71
C GLU A 194 -3.41 10.26 -3.13
N ALA A 195 -3.41 11.60 -3.21
CA ALA A 195 -4.58 12.36 -3.61
C ALA A 195 -4.95 12.10 -5.07
N ASP A 196 -3.96 11.98 -5.94
CA ASP A 196 -4.17 11.67 -7.36
C ASP A 196 -4.75 10.25 -7.56
N LEU A 197 -4.29 9.25 -6.79
CA LEU A 197 -4.89 7.90 -6.78
C LEU A 197 -6.36 7.92 -6.35
N LEU A 198 -6.68 8.70 -5.31
CA LEU A 198 -8.06 8.87 -4.84
C LEU A 198 -8.93 9.56 -5.90
N GLU A 199 -8.41 10.59 -6.57
CA GLU A 199 -9.11 11.29 -7.65
C GLU A 199 -9.32 10.38 -8.87
N ALA A 200 -8.34 9.53 -9.17
CA ALA A 200 -8.45 8.54 -10.24
C ALA A 200 -9.45 7.41 -9.92
N GLY A 201 -9.91 7.30 -8.67
CA GLY A 201 -10.83 6.25 -8.25
C GLY A 201 -10.18 4.87 -8.21
N ALA A 202 -8.88 4.81 -7.93
CA ALA A 202 -8.16 3.55 -7.81
C ALA A 202 -8.76 2.66 -6.71
N GLU A 203 -8.81 1.34 -6.95
CA GLU A 203 -9.25 0.38 -5.94
C GLU A 203 -8.14 0.15 -4.91
N LEU A 204 -8.26 0.81 -3.76
CA LEU A 204 -7.22 0.85 -2.73
C LEU A 204 -7.51 -0.07 -1.54
N GLU A 205 -8.77 -0.53 -1.36
CA GLU A 205 -9.14 -1.37 -0.21
C GLU A 205 -8.23 -2.59 -0.13
N SER A 206 -7.58 -2.80 1.03
CA SER A 206 -6.58 -3.85 1.17
C SER A 206 -6.45 -4.33 2.61
N THR A 207 -6.34 -5.65 2.78
CA THR A 207 -6.21 -6.30 4.09
C THR A 207 -4.92 -5.90 4.80
N VAL A 208 -3.80 -5.79 4.05
CA VAL A 208 -2.48 -5.44 4.56
C VAL A 208 -1.93 -4.25 3.78
N LEU A 209 -1.53 -3.21 4.49
CA LEU A 209 -0.83 -2.05 3.92
C LEU A 209 0.66 -2.12 4.27
N LYS A 210 1.55 -2.13 3.26
CA LYS A 210 2.93 -1.69 3.44
C LYS A 210 2.92 -0.17 3.53
N VAL A 211 3.17 0.35 4.73
CA VAL A 211 3.09 1.78 5.02
C VAL A 211 4.11 2.55 4.19
N GLY A 212 3.67 3.63 3.57
CA GLY A 212 4.51 4.45 2.70
C GLY A 212 5.64 5.15 3.45
N HIS A 213 6.77 5.31 2.77
CA HIS A 213 7.92 6.12 3.17
C HIS A 213 8.36 5.84 4.62
N HIS A 214 8.48 4.55 4.96
CA HIS A 214 8.94 4.04 6.28
C HIS A 214 8.18 4.63 7.48
N GLY A 215 6.94 5.09 7.27
CA GLY A 215 6.15 5.76 8.31
C GLY A 215 6.49 7.26 8.47
N SER A 216 6.94 7.92 7.41
CA SER A 216 7.05 9.38 7.35
C SER A 216 5.69 10.06 7.59
N ASP A 217 5.73 11.30 8.09
CA ASP A 217 4.51 12.10 8.21
C ASP A 217 4.02 12.66 6.86
N THR A 218 4.85 12.61 5.80
CA THR A 218 4.50 13.05 4.44
C THR A 218 3.58 12.08 3.70
N SER A 219 3.52 10.81 4.15
CA SER A 219 2.77 9.72 3.53
C SER A 219 1.65 9.19 4.42
N THR A 220 0.84 8.28 3.88
CA THR A 220 -0.20 7.56 4.62
C THR A 220 -1.21 8.52 5.27
N SER A 221 -1.79 9.40 4.45
CA SER A 221 -2.74 10.42 4.88
C SER A 221 -4.08 9.81 5.33
N TYR A 222 -4.88 10.56 6.12
CA TYR A 222 -6.20 10.11 6.54
C TYR A 222 -7.16 9.77 5.39
N PRO A 223 -7.26 10.60 4.32
CA PRO A 223 -8.12 10.24 3.19
C PRO A 223 -7.67 8.93 2.54
N PHE A 224 -6.36 8.74 2.37
CA PHE A 224 -5.79 7.52 1.81
C PHE A 224 -6.06 6.30 2.71
N LEU A 225 -5.76 6.38 4.01
CA LEU A 225 -6.03 5.31 4.97
C LEU A 225 -7.51 4.91 5.03
N ARG A 226 -8.42 5.89 4.90
CA ARG A 226 -9.86 5.60 4.85
C ARG A 226 -10.24 4.80 3.61
N ALA A 227 -9.61 5.06 2.47
CA ALA A 227 -9.85 4.31 1.24
C ALA A 227 -9.21 2.91 1.27
N VAL A 228 -8.01 2.80 1.86
CA VAL A 228 -7.34 1.50 2.03
C VAL A 228 -8.01 0.63 3.08
N ALA A 229 -8.51 1.22 4.17
CA ALA A 229 -9.15 0.56 5.30
C ALA A 229 -8.39 -0.70 5.82
N PRO A 230 -7.06 -0.62 6.04
CA PRO A 230 -6.26 -1.79 6.28
C PRO A 230 -6.54 -2.40 7.66
N ARG A 231 -6.67 -3.72 7.73
CA ARG A 231 -6.70 -4.45 9.00
C ARG A 231 -5.30 -4.54 9.64
N TYR A 232 -4.27 -4.63 8.81
CA TYR A 232 -2.89 -4.74 9.22
C TYR A 232 -2.04 -3.71 8.47
N ALA A 233 -1.03 -3.17 9.13
CA ALA A 233 -0.05 -2.28 8.54
C ALA A 233 1.36 -2.77 8.87
N VAL A 234 2.25 -2.81 7.89
CA VAL A 234 3.65 -3.18 8.08
C VAL A 234 4.53 -1.98 7.74
N ILE A 235 5.41 -1.60 8.64
CA ILE A 235 6.38 -0.53 8.47
C ILE A 235 7.77 -1.14 8.36
N SER A 236 8.39 -1.07 7.19
CA SER A 236 9.82 -1.33 7.04
C SER A 236 10.58 -0.10 7.49
N VAL A 237 11.40 -0.24 8.52
CA VAL A 237 12.07 0.87 9.18
C VAL A 237 13.25 0.37 10.01
N GLY A 238 14.32 1.15 10.09
CA GLY A 238 15.53 0.80 10.85
C GLY A 238 15.47 1.23 12.31
N GLU A 239 15.97 0.38 13.20
CA GLU A 239 16.15 0.71 14.61
C GLU A 239 17.09 1.93 14.78
N GLY A 240 16.63 2.93 15.53
CA GLY A 240 17.45 4.12 15.81
C GLY A 240 17.78 4.97 14.59
N ASN A 241 16.99 4.91 13.51
CA ASN A 241 17.21 5.66 12.28
C ASN A 241 17.26 7.18 12.54
N SER A 242 18.03 7.90 11.72
CA SER A 242 18.24 9.34 11.87
C SER A 242 17.07 10.20 11.39
N TYR A 243 16.10 9.62 10.69
CA TYR A 243 14.93 10.32 10.14
C TYR A 243 13.81 10.49 11.18
N GLY A 244 13.87 9.76 12.29
CA GLY A 244 12.81 9.73 13.30
C GLY A 244 11.56 9.00 12.83
N HIS A 245 11.72 8.06 11.91
CA HIS A 245 10.65 7.18 11.41
C HIS A 245 10.51 5.92 12.30
N PRO A 246 9.28 5.36 12.42
CA PRO A 246 8.04 5.97 12.02
C PRO A 246 7.72 7.19 12.91
N THR A 247 7.16 8.22 12.32
CA THR A 247 6.76 9.42 13.08
C THR A 247 5.53 9.12 13.93
N GLU A 248 5.40 9.83 15.07
CA GLU A 248 4.19 9.70 15.91
C GLU A 248 2.92 10.08 15.13
N ALA A 249 3.03 11.01 14.18
CA ALA A 249 1.91 11.38 13.32
C ALA A 249 1.44 10.22 12.44
N ALA A 250 2.36 9.44 11.85
CA ALA A 250 2.02 8.24 11.07
C ALA A 250 1.41 7.16 11.96
N LEU A 251 2.03 6.87 13.11
CA LEU A 251 1.51 5.88 14.07
C LEU A 251 0.12 6.26 14.60
N SER A 252 -0.13 7.56 14.85
CA SER A 252 -1.45 8.04 15.27
C SER A 252 -2.51 7.78 14.19
N ARG A 253 -2.20 8.06 12.92
CA ARG A 253 -3.14 7.79 11.82
C ARG A 253 -3.48 6.31 11.67
N LEU A 254 -2.48 5.42 11.85
CA LEU A 254 -2.68 3.98 11.80
C LEU A 254 -3.54 3.47 12.97
N ARG A 255 -3.32 4.00 14.18
CA ARG A 255 -4.19 3.71 15.34
C ARG A 255 -5.63 4.16 15.10
N ASP A 256 -5.81 5.37 14.54
CA ASP A 256 -7.13 5.90 14.21
C ASP A 256 -7.85 5.09 13.12
N ALA A 257 -7.08 4.39 12.28
CA ALA A 257 -7.61 3.46 11.27
C ALA A 257 -7.84 2.04 11.82
N ASP A 258 -7.66 1.81 13.12
CA ASP A 258 -7.77 0.51 13.78
C ASP A 258 -6.83 -0.58 13.21
N ALA A 259 -5.75 -0.18 12.53
CA ALA A 259 -4.79 -1.11 11.95
C ALA A 259 -3.85 -1.69 13.02
N THR A 260 -3.71 -3.01 13.05
CA THR A 260 -2.64 -3.67 13.82
C THR A 260 -1.30 -3.43 13.11
N VAL A 261 -0.34 -2.84 13.83
CA VAL A 261 0.93 -2.37 13.25
C VAL A 261 2.08 -3.30 13.60
N TYR A 262 2.77 -3.79 12.57
CA TYR A 262 4.04 -4.49 12.65
C TYR A 262 5.16 -3.55 12.17
N ARG A 263 6.36 -3.67 12.78
CA ARG A 263 7.52 -2.82 12.44
C ARG A 263 8.79 -3.66 12.40
N THR A 264 9.58 -3.54 11.34
CA THR A 264 10.80 -4.34 11.19
C THR A 264 11.88 -3.98 12.23
N ASP A 265 11.95 -2.74 12.70
CA ASP A 265 12.88 -2.34 13.76
C ASP A 265 12.58 -3.01 15.12
N LEU A 266 11.34 -3.40 15.38
CA LEU A 266 10.93 -4.07 16.61
C LEU A 266 10.84 -5.58 16.45
N GLN A 267 10.20 -6.05 15.37
CA GLN A 267 9.90 -7.45 15.15
C GLN A 267 10.90 -8.20 14.24
N GLY A 268 11.89 -7.50 13.65
CA GLY A 268 12.72 -8.07 12.61
C GLY A 268 11.93 -8.33 11.32
N THR A 269 12.33 -9.27 10.52
CA THR A 269 11.56 -9.65 9.34
C THR A 269 10.15 -10.08 9.73
N VAL A 270 9.15 -9.50 9.09
CA VAL A 270 7.73 -9.81 9.27
C VAL A 270 7.26 -10.64 8.08
N VAL A 271 6.68 -11.80 8.35
CA VAL A 271 6.13 -12.67 7.29
C VAL A 271 4.62 -12.76 7.48
N ALA A 272 3.88 -12.29 6.49
CA ALA A 272 2.43 -12.41 6.39
C ALA A 272 2.08 -13.56 5.44
N VAL A 273 1.25 -14.49 5.88
CA VAL A 273 0.80 -15.61 5.05
C VAL A 273 -0.71 -15.56 4.94
N SER A 274 -1.19 -15.47 3.70
CA SER A 274 -2.61 -15.58 3.38
C SER A 274 -2.95 -16.99 2.91
N ASP A 275 -4.10 -17.48 3.38
CA ASP A 275 -4.76 -18.70 2.89
C ASP A 275 -5.91 -18.39 1.91
N GLY A 276 -6.02 -17.14 1.48
CA GLY A 276 -7.09 -16.63 0.62
C GLY A 276 -8.32 -16.11 1.36
N THR A 277 -8.43 -16.33 2.67
CA THR A 277 -9.56 -15.84 3.50
C THR A 277 -9.08 -15.03 4.71
N SER A 278 -7.91 -15.38 5.22
CA SER A 278 -7.30 -14.75 6.39
C SER A 278 -5.81 -14.57 6.22
N VAL A 279 -5.23 -13.64 6.99
CA VAL A 279 -3.79 -13.39 7.02
C VAL A 279 -3.26 -13.68 8.41
N SER A 280 -2.23 -14.52 8.50
CA SER A 280 -1.49 -14.80 9.72
C SER A 280 -0.08 -14.21 9.64
N PHE A 281 0.52 -13.92 10.81
CA PHE A 281 1.83 -13.28 10.86
C PHE A 281 2.81 -14.08 11.71
N THR A 282 4.06 -14.13 11.25
CA THR A 282 5.22 -14.57 12.04
C THR A 282 6.31 -13.49 11.98
N THR A 283 7.09 -13.38 13.03
CA THR A 283 8.10 -12.33 13.17
C THR A 283 9.46 -12.90 13.56
N GLY A 284 10.53 -12.25 13.13
CA GLY A 284 11.89 -12.67 13.42
C GLY A 284 12.32 -12.44 14.87
N ARG A 285 11.60 -11.61 15.63
CA ARG A 285 11.85 -11.29 17.04
C ARG A 285 10.53 -11.34 17.80
N ASP A 286 10.58 -11.78 19.08
CA ASP A 286 9.44 -11.85 19.99
C ASP A 286 9.04 -10.44 20.51
N ALA A 287 8.53 -9.58 19.64
CA ALA A 287 7.94 -8.32 20.03
C ALA A 287 6.47 -8.31 19.59
N ALA A 288 5.56 -7.99 20.50
CA ALA A 288 4.15 -7.89 20.16
C ALA A 288 3.93 -6.75 19.14
N PRO A 289 3.07 -6.93 18.13
CA PRO A 289 2.66 -5.82 17.28
C PRO A 289 1.91 -4.78 18.12
N ALA A 290 1.96 -3.52 17.68
CA ALA A 290 1.11 -2.51 18.28
C ALA A 290 -0.34 -2.81 17.88
N PRO A 291 -1.25 -3.05 18.85
CA PRO A 291 -2.62 -3.37 18.52
C PRO A 291 -3.26 -2.22 17.77
N GLY A 292 -4.09 -2.53 16.80
CA GLY A 292 -5.16 -1.66 16.37
C GLY A 292 -6.06 -1.35 17.59
N ARG A 293 -7.04 -0.52 17.41
CA ARG A 293 -7.99 -0.20 18.49
C ARG A 293 -8.58 -1.50 19.04
N THR A 294 -8.21 -1.87 20.26
CA THR A 294 -8.89 -2.94 20.97
C THR A 294 -10.15 -2.36 21.59
N ASP A 295 -11.28 -3.04 21.44
CA ASP A 295 -12.57 -2.65 22.07
C ASP A 295 -12.52 -2.53 23.61
N GLU A 296 -11.38 -2.83 24.24
CA GLU A 296 -11.16 -2.79 25.69
C GLU A 296 -10.48 -1.50 26.21
N GLY A 297 -10.42 -0.47 25.41
CA GLY A 297 -9.93 0.84 25.85
C GLY A 297 -10.23 1.90 24.81
N GLU A 298 -11.50 2.34 24.76
CA GLU A 298 -11.88 3.50 23.94
C GLU A 298 -10.94 4.68 24.23
N MET A 299 -9.96 4.92 23.35
CA MET A 299 -9.29 6.22 23.36
C MET A 299 -10.33 7.27 23.01
N ARG A 300 -10.74 8.02 24.02
CA ARG A 300 -11.70 9.10 23.83
C ARG A 300 -10.95 10.35 23.43
N TYR A 301 -11.40 10.95 22.37
CA TYR A 301 -10.92 12.25 21.95
C TYR A 301 -11.83 13.31 22.56
N ILE A 302 -11.23 14.19 23.36
CA ILE A 302 -11.96 15.23 24.11
C ILE A 302 -11.67 16.58 23.47
N GLY A 303 -12.63 17.10 22.74
CA GLY A 303 -12.60 18.44 22.18
C GLY A 303 -12.93 19.52 23.22
N ASN A 304 -12.32 20.68 23.06
CA ASN A 304 -12.69 21.89 23.79
C ASN A 304 -13.61 22.75 22.93
N ALA A 305 -14.88 22.83 23.31
CA ALA A 305 -15.90 23.58 22.56
C ALA A 305 -15.56 25.08 22.34
N ASN A 306 -14.68 25.66 23.18
CA ASN A 306 -14.31 27.07 23.07
C ASN A 306 -13.11 27.30 22.16
N SER A 307 -12.09 26.44 22.25
CA SER A 307 -10.83 26.61 21.50
C SER A 307 -10.77 25.79 20.22
N HIS A 308 -11.70 24.86 20.01
CA HIS A 308 -11.71 23.88 18.95
C HIS A 308 -10.37 23.10 18.86
N VAL A 309 -9.79 22.80 20.04
CA VAL A 309 -8.64 21.90 20.16
C VAL A 309 -9.10 20.58 20.75
N PHE A 310 -8.72 19.45 20.15
CA PHE A 310 -9.02 18.14 20.71
C PHE A 310 -7.78 17.47 21.30
N HIS A 311 -7.99 16.60 22.27
CA HIS A 311 -7.00 15.98 23.13
C HIS A 311 -7.28 14.48 23.25
N LEU A 312 -6.26 13.68 23.58
CA LEU A 312 -6.47 12.36 24.18
C LEU A 312 -7.11 12.53 25.57
N ASP A 313 -7.95 11.60 25.99
CA ASP A 313 -8.60 11.60 27.31
C ASP A 313 -7.60 11.57 28.49
N THR A 314 -6.37 11.08 28.23
CA THR A 314 -5.25 11.05 29.16
C THR A 314 -4.43 12.36 29.19
N CYS A 315 -4.78 13.36 28.38
CA CYS A 315 -4.04 14.61 28.28
C CYS A 315 -4.10 15.43 29.58
N SER A 316 -2.95 15.84 30.10
CA SER A 316 -2.88 16.74 31.27
C SER A 316 -3.47 18.14 31.03
N GLY A 317 -3.84 18.48 29.81
CA GLY A 317 -4.41 19.77 29.39
C GLY A 317 -5.88 19.67 28.98
N LEU A 318 -6.63 18.71 29.49
CA LEU A 318 -8.06 18.55 29.19
C LEU A 318 -8.86 19.82 29.56
N PRO A 319 -9.88 20.19 28.75
CA PRO A 319 -10.78 21.27 29.07
C PRO A 319 -11.65 20.92 30.31
N ALA A 320 -12.17 21.95 30.94
CA ALA A 320 -13.17 21.75 32.01
C ALA A 320 -14.39 20.97 31.47
N GLU A 321 -14.99 20.09 32.25
CA GLU A 321 -16.04 19.16 31.84
C GLU A 321 -17.17 19.83 31.05
N LYS A 322 -17.62 20.98 31.46
CA LYS A 322 -18.68 21.75 30.78
C LYS A 322 -18.36 22.20 29.36
N ASN A 323 -17.10 22.12 28.98
CA ASN A 323 -16.60 22.53 27.66
C ASN A 323 -16.09 21.33 26.82
N ARG A 324 -16.32 20.10 27.29
CA ARG A 324 -15.91 18.88 26.60
C ARG A 324 -16.91 18.49 25.52
N VAL A 325 -16.36 18.11 24.40
CA VAL A 325 -17.08 17.42 23.30
C VAL A 325 -16.35 16.12 23.08
N GLU A 326 -17.04 15.00 23.16
CA GLU A 326 -16.46 13.68 22.93
C GLU A 326 -16.53 13.33 21.43
N PHE A 327 -15.46 12.76 20.91
CA PHE A 327 -15.37 12.24 19.55
C PHE A 327 -14.93 10.78 19.59
N ALA A 328 -15.52 9.95 18.75
CA ALA A 328 -15.18 8.54 18.67
C ALA A 328 -13.79 8.32 18.08
N ASN A 329 -13.31 9.24 17.23
CA ASN A 329 -12.00 9.17 16.60
C ASN A 329 -11.51 10.57 16.18
N ARG A 330 -10.24 10.64 15.82
CA ARG A 330 -9.60 11.89 15.38
C ARG A 330 -10.21 12.47 14.10
N ALA A 331 -10.63 11.59 13.17
CA ALA A 331 -11.24 12.04 11.92
C ALA A 331 -12.56 12.76 12.17
N GLU A 332 -13.36 12.28 13.11
CA GLU A 332 -14.60 12.94 13.55
C GLU A 332 -14.31 14.32 14.15
N ALA A 333 -13.31 14.42 15.03
CA ALA A 333 -12.88 15.70 15.61
C ALA A 333 -12.41 16.68 14.53
N ALA A 334 -11.61 16.23 13.57
CA ALA A 334 -11.12 17.05 12.47
C ALA A 334 -12.27 17.48 11.53
N ALA A 335 -13.20 16.58 11.22
CA ALA A 335 -14.39 16.89 10.42
C ALA A 335 -15.31 17.90 11.11
N ALA A 336 -15.35 17.90 12.46
CA ALA A 336 -16.04 18.90 13.27
C ALA A 336 -15.29 20.23 13.40
N GLY A 337 -14.13 20.39 12.71
CA GLY A 337 -13.35 21.62 12.72
C GLY A 337 -12.41 21.80 13.89
N TYR A 338 -12.09 20.72 14.61
CA TYR A 338 -11.14 20.76 15.73
C TYR A 338 -9.71 20.49 15.25
N THR A 339 -8.74 21.13 15.90
CA THR A 339 -7.31 20.94 15.66
C THR A 339 -6.66 20.12 16.78
N PRO A 340 -5.62 19.32 16.48
CA PRO A 340 -4.97 18.50 17.51
C PRO A 340 -4.20 19.33 18.54
N CYS A 341 -4.24 18.88 19.79
CA CYS A 341 -3.49 19.50 20.87
C CYS A 341 -1.98 19.32 20.68
N GLY A 342 -1.21 20.41 20.69
CA GLY A 342 0.25 20.38 20.55
C GLY A 342 0.99 19.68 21.70
N ARG A 343 0.32 19.40 22.84
CA ARG A 343 0.93 18.74 24.01
C ARG A 343 0.82 17.21 23.94
N CYS A 344 -0.39 16.67 23.78
CA CYS A 344 -0.61 15.23 23.71
C CYS A 344 -0.56 14.68 22.27
N LYS A 345 -0.56 15.55 21.27
CA LYS A 345 -0.48 15.20 19.84
C LYS A 345 -1.43 14.04 19.49
N PRO A 346 -2.72 14.20 19.74
CA PRO A 346 -3.73 13.18 19.52
C PRO A 346 -3.89 12.85 18.06
#